data_6c6e430f02213fd5ef1642da0ac8e5d5
#
_entry.id   6c6e430f02213fd5ef1642da0ac8e5d5
#
_cell.length_a   1.000
_cell.length_b   1.000
_cell.length_c   1.000
_cell.angle_alpha   90.00
_cell.angle_beta   90.00
_cell.angle_gamma   90.00
#
_symmetry.space_group_name_H-M   'P 1'
#
loop_
_entity.id
_entity.type
_entity.pdbx_description
1 polymer ?
#
loop_
_entity_poly.entity_id
_entity_poly.type
_entity_poly.pdbx_seq_one_letter_code
_entity_poly.pdbx_strand_id
1 'polypeptide(L)'
;MYFNQYGDKAIYFDRKTHEVLEAPKSKLLDTEKSSRMNRHIPLLVVFFMFSGGGLTSFFSLFLQGTYSMTAFWSVILIWIAEFSFITILVERALYRNVNKAQVTTQTVCLVIMEKSDEAKDVEAEMEMSEKDSRNATRLIRGLIFLVPLVGFLYAYDFIFNYQDLLGNPIGGEIFKIIATGLLLGVSFVLYNQNNLPKSFDILDLFRAGKLSVICRADDDPDVYLEVSVGPDGAIVTKELHDYKAGA
;
A
#
# COMPACT_ATOMS: atom_id res chain seq x y z
N MET A 1 11.61 -3.40 -4.35
CA MET A 1 10.42 -2.70 -3.79
C MET A 1 9.22 -3.06 -4.66
N TYR A 2 8.08 -3.48 -4.06
CA TYR A 2 6.85 -3.65 -4.83
C TYR A 2 6.41 -2.30 -5.40
N PHE A 3 5.99 -2.31 -6.64
CA PHE A 3 5.68 -1.08 -7.37
C PHE A 3 4.24 -1.06 -7.90
N ASN A 4 3.85 -2.11 -8.64
CA ASN A 4 2.51 -2.22 -9.22
C ASN A 4 2.20 -3.67 -9.60
N GLN A 5 1.10 -3.89 -10.32
CA GLN A 5 0.75 -5.17 -10.93
C GLN A 5 0.32 -4.96 -12.38
N TYR A 6 0.60 -5.94 -13.22
CA TYR A 6 0.20 -5.96 -14.62
C TYR A 6 -0.24 -7.37 -15.02
N GLY A 7 -1.48 -7.53 -15.44
CA GLY A 7 -2.05 -8.85 -15.72
C GLY A 7 -1.94 -9.80 -14.50
N ASP A 8 -1.28 -10.93 -14.66
CA ASP A 8 -1.02 -11.94 -13.62
C ASP A 8 0.36 -11.76 -12.93
N LYS A 9 1.06 -10.66 -13.22
CA LYS A 9 2.40 -10.38 -12.72
C LYS A 9 2.40 -9.28 -11.68
N ALA A 10 3.24 -9.44 -10.65
CA ALA A 10 3.60 -8.41 -9.69
C ALA A 10 4.89 -7.72 -10.17
N ILE A 11 4.91 -6.40 -10.14
CA ILE A 11 6.01 -5.59 -10.64
C ILE A 11 6.77 -5.00 -9.45
N TYR A 12 8.08 -5.08 -9.54
CA TYR A 12 9.00 -4.57 -8.54
C TYR A 12 9.98 -3.60 -9.19
N PHE A 13 10.45 -2.64 -8.41
CA PHE A 13 11.52 -1.73 -8.80
C PHE A 13 12.74 -1.96 -7.91
N ASP A 14 13.90 -2.21 -8.51
CA ASP A 14 15.17 -2.24 -7.80
C ASP A 14 15.78 -0.84 -7.81
N ARG A 15 15.93 -0.27 -6.62
CA ARG A 15 16.45 1.09 -6.47
C ARG A 15 17.95 1.22 -6.65
N LYS A 16 18.67 0.11 -6.64
CA LYS A 16 20.14 0.11 -6.81
C LYS A 16 20.51 0.01 -8.27
N THR A 17 19.86 -0.92 -8.99
CA THR A 17 20.13 -1.18 -10.39
C THR A 17 19.20 -0.41 -11.33
N HIS A 18 18.13 0.20 -10.81
CA HIS A 18 17.02 0.82 -11.54
C HIS A 18 16.28 -0.16 -12.46
N GLU A 19 16.40 -1.45 -12.20
CA GLU A 19 15.70 -2.49 -12.96
C GLU A 19 14.22 -2.51 -12.58
N VAL A 20 13.37 -2.64 -13.59
CA VAL A 20 11.96 -3.00 -13.41
C VAL A 20 11.84 -4.52 -13.53
N LEU A 21 11.42 -5.16 -12.46
CA LEU A 21 11.36 -6.62 -12.35
C LEU A 21 9.91 -7.09 -12.32
N GLU A 22 9.65 -8.25 -12.92
CA GLU A 22 8.36 -8.92 -12.88
C GLU A 22 8.45 -10.30 -12.25
N ALA A 23 7.44 -10.67 -11.46
CA ALA A 23 7.29 -12.03 -10.93
C ALA A 23 5.82 -12.46 -10.96
N PRO A 24 5.53 -13.78 -10.97
CA PRO A 24 4.15 -14.25 -10.86
C PRO A 24 3.48 -13.72 -9.59
N LYS A 25 2.25 -13.25 -9.69
CA LYS A 25 1.47 -12.82 -8.52
C LYS A 25 1.37 -13.95 -7.48
N SER A 26 1.35 -13.57 -6.22
CA SER A 26 0.93 -14.48 -5.18
C SER A 26 -0.61 -14.67 -5.27
N LYS A 27 -1.10 -15.83 -4.83
CA LYS A 27 -2.55 -16.08 -4.76
C LYS A 27 -3.30 -15.09 -3.85
N LEU A 28 -2.58 -14.43 -2.93
CA LEU A 28 -3.13 -13.41 -2.03
C LEU A 28 -3.26 -12.04 -2.72
N LEU A 29 -2.51 -11.83 -3.81
CA LEU A 29 -2.54 -10.60 -4.62
C LEU A 29 -3.51 -10.71 -5.81
N ASP A 30 -4.25 -11.80 -5.94
CA ASP A 30 -5.21 -12.02 -7.01
C ASP A 30 -6.41 -11.05 -6.87
N THR A 31 -6.31 -9.95 -7.61
CA THR A 31 -7.27 -8.83 -7.53
C THR A 31 -8.57 -9.08 -8.27
N GLU A 32 -8.65 -10.03 -9.20
CA GLU A 32 -9.93 -10.33 -9.87
C GLU A 32 -10.94 -10.93 -8.89
N LYS A 33 -10.49 -11.82 -8.00
CA LYS A 33 -11.31 -12.28 -6.86
C LYS A 33 -11.47 -11.19 -5.80
N SER A 34 -10.44 -10.39 -5.56
CA SER A 34 -10.45 -9.30 -4.61
C SER A 34 -11.32 -8.14 -5.07
N SER A 35 -11.40 -7.84 -6.36
CA SER A 35 -12.28 -6.79 -6.92
C SER A 35 -13.75 -7.06 -6.59
N ARG A 36 -14.21 -8.32 -6.65
CA ARG A 36 -15.55 -8.68 -6.18
C ARG A 36 -15.72 -8.47 -4.68
N MET A 37 -14.68 -8.69 -3.89
CA MET A 37 -14.69 -8.49 -2.43
C MET A 37 -14.49 -7.01 -2.08
N ASN A 38 -13.69 -6.26 -2.84
CA ASN A 38 -13.50 -4.82 -2.67
C ASN A 38 -14.79 -4.02 -2.88
N ARG A 39 -15.72 -4.52 -3.70
CA ARG A 39 -17.07 -3.95 -3.84
C ARG A 39 -17.85 -3.95 -2.52
N HIS A 40 -17.51 -4.86 -1.59
CA HIS A 40 -18.13 -4.95 -0.27
C HIS A 40 -17.36 -4.19 0.82
N ILE A 41 -16.14 -3.69 0.54
CA ILE A 41 -15.36 -2.91 1.51
C ILE A 41 -16.10 -1.63 1.95
N PRO A 42 -16.66 -0.80 1.04
CA PRO A 42 -17.48 0.34 1.45
C PRO A 42 -18.67 -0.08 2.31
N LEU A 43 -19.33 -1.19 1.96
CA LEU A 43 -20.44 -1.74 2.74
C LEU A 43 -19.98 -2.23 4.12
N LEU A 44 -18.80 -2.85 4.20
CA LEU A 44 -18.16 -3.29 5.44
C LEU A 44 -17.77 -2.08 6.32
N VAL A 45 -17.20 -1.04 5.73
CA VAL A 45 -16.86 0.22 6.42
C VAL A 45 -18.14 0.88 6.93
N VAL A 46 -19.17 1.00 6.10
CA VAL A 46 -20.48 1.51 6.49
C VAL A 46 -21.10 0.64 7.58
N PHE A 47 -21.05 -0.68 7.45
CA PHE A 47 -21.51 -1.61 8.48
C PHE A 47 -20.76 -1.40 9.80
N PHE A 48 -19.43 -1.26 9.78
CA PHE A 48 -18.62 -0.94 10.97
C PHE A 48 -18.94 0.44 11.55
N MET A 49 -19.21 1.45 10.71
CA MET A 49 -19.58 2.79 11.17
C MET A 49 -20.99 2.81 11.80
N PHE A 50 -21.96 2.13 11.20
CA PHE A 50 -23.35 2.11 11.69
C PHE A 50 -23.64 1.02 12.73
N SER A 51 -22.89 -0.09 12.72
CA SER A 51 -23.02 -1.14 13.75
C SER A 51 -22.27 -0.80 15.05
N GLY A 52 -21.71 0.42 15.15
CA GLY A 52 -21.02 0.88 16.35
C GLY A 52 -21.82 0.61 17.65
N GLY A 53 -23.14 0.72 17.63
CA GLY A 53 -24.00 0.30 18.73
C GLY A 53 -24.18 -1.23 18.89
N GLY A 54 -24.27 -1.98 17.79
CA GLY A 54 -24.45 -3.44 17.81
C GLY A 54 -23.17 -4.20 18.15
N LEU A 55 -22.04 -3.76 17.60
CA LEU A 55 -20.71 -4.31 17.94
C LEU A 55 -20.31 -3.94 19.37
N THR A 56 -20.60 -2.73 19.84
CA THR A 56 -20.39 -2.38 21.26
C THR A 56 -21.16 -3.32 22.17
N SER A 57 -22.40 -3.64 21.86
CA SER A 57 -23.21 -4.60 22.64
C SER A 57 -22.64 -6.02 22.59
N PHE A 58 -22.16 -6.46 21.43
CA PHE A 58 -21.54 -7.78 21.29
C PHE A 58 -20.22 -7.88 22.07
N PHE A 59 -19.35 -6.89 21.95
CA PHE A 59 -18.07 -6.90 22.66
C PHE A 59 -18.20 -6.51 24.14
N SER A 60 -19.23 -5.76 24.54
CA SER A 60 -19.51 -5.53 25.96
C SER A 60 -19.80 -6.83 26.71
N LEU A 61 -20.30 -7.87 26.02
CA LEU A 61 -20.43 -9.20 26.60
C LEU A 61 -19.08 -9.87 26.92
N PHE A 62 -18.04 -9.55 26.14
CA PHE A 62 -16.69 -10.11 26.30
C PHE A 62 -15.73 -9.19 27.06
N LEU A 63 -15.99 -7.89 27.03
CA LEU A 63 -15.15 -6.86 27.64
C LEU A 63 -15.90 -6.18 28.81
N GLN A 64 -16.69 -6.96 29.56
CA GLN A 64 -17.31 -6.46 30.79
C GLN A 64 -16.25 -6.25 31.85
N GLY A 65 -16.25 -5.06 32.43
CA GLY A 65 -15.32 -4.74 33.51
C GLY A 65 -14.95 -3.27 33.56
N THR A 66 -13.94 -3.02 34.33
CA THR A 66 -13.31 -1.70 34.45
C THR A 66 -11.92 -1.72 33.86
N TYR A 67 -11.46 -0.57 33.39
CA TYR A 67 -10.07 -0.40 32.99
C TYR A 67 -9.14 -0.72 34.16
N SER A 68 -8.26 -1.68 33.96
CA SER A 68 -7.28 -2.18 34.92
C SER A 68 -5.91 -2.30 34.25
N MET A 69 -4.84 -2.47 35.01
CA MET A 69 -3.52 -2.73 34.41
C MET A 69 -3.49 -4.01 33.56
N THR A 70 -4.33 -5.00 33.90
CA THR A 70 -4.49 -6.19 33.07
C THR A 70 -5.14 -5.83 31.72
N ALA A 71 -6.18 -4.98 31.71
CA ALA A 71 -6.80 -4.50 30.49
C ALA A 71 -5.80 -3.70 29.63
N PHE A 72 -4.97 -2.87 30.24
CA PHE A 72 -3.91 -2.13 29.53
C PHE A 72 -2.97 -3.08 28.77
N TRP A 73 -2.39 -4.05 29.45
CA TRP A 73 -1.48 -5.00 28.82
C TRP A 73 -2.16 -5.88 27.79
N SER A 74 -3.43 -6.23 28.00
CA SER A 74 -4.22 -6.96 27.00
C SER A 74 -4.38 -6.18 25.71
N VAL A 75 -4.67 -4.88 25.77
CA VAL A 75 -4.75 -4.01 24.59
C VAL A 75 -3.41 -3.91 23.88
N ILE A 76 -2.32 -3.74 24.60
CA ILE A 76 -0.97 -3.71 24.01
C ILE A 76 -0.66 -5.03 23.28
N LEU A 77 -1.00 -6.17 23.87
CA LEU A 77 -0.82 -7.48 23.22
C LEU A 77 -1.69 -7.62 21.97
N ILE A 78 -2.94 -7.13 21.99
CA ILE A 78 -3.81 -7.11 20.83
C ILE A 78 -3.18 -6.24 19.72
N TRP A 79 -2.68 -5.05 20.01
CA TRP A 79 -2.00 -4.20 19.04
C TRP A 79 -0.80 -4.88 18.39
N ILE A 80 0.04 -5.56 19.19
CA ILE A 80 1.17 -6.33 18.67
C ILE A 80 0.69 -7.44 17.74
N ALA A 81 -0.37 -8.16 18.13
CA ALA A 81 -0.93 -9.23 17.32
C ALA A 81 -1.51 -8.72 15.99
N GLU A 82 -2.30 -7.63 16.02
CA GLU A 82 -2.87 -7.00 14.84
C GLU A 82 -1.79 -6.47 13.90
N PHE A 83 -0.81 -5.72 14.44
CA PHE A 83 0.33 -5.21 13.69
C PHE A 83 1.09 -6.35 12.99
N SER A 84 1.42 -7.40 13.75
CA SER A 84 2.17 -8.56 13.24
C SER A 84 1.36 -9.30 12.17
N PHE A 85 0.07 -9.49 12.40
CA PHE A 85 -0.82 -10.18 11.46
C PHE A 85 -0.87 -9.44 10.11
N ILE A 86 -1.15 -8.13 10.13
CA ILE A 86 -1.22 -7.32 8.91
C ILE A 86 0.13 -7.31 8.20
N THR A 87 1.23 -7.09 8.93
CA THR A 87 2.57 -7.04 8.36
C THR A 87 2.94 -8.34 7.66
N ILE A 88 2.77 -9.48 8.34
CA ILE A 88 3.08 -10.81 7.77
C ILE A 88 2.17 -11.13 6.57
N LEU A 89 0.88 -10.79 6.67
CA LEU A 89 -0.07 -11.06 5.60
C LEU A 89 0.28 -10.29 4.33
N VAL A 90 0.58 -8.99 4.46
CA VAL A 90 0.93 -8.15 3.32
C VAL A 90 2.32 -8.50 2.77
N GLU A 91 3.30 -8.77 3.62
CA GLU A 91 4.61 -9.24 3.17
C GLU A 91 4.51 -10.51 2.33
N ARG A 92 3.74 -11.49 2.79
CA ARG A 92 3.48 -12.71 2.02
C ARG A 92 2.69 -12.45 0.74
N ALA A 93 1.77 -11.49 0.76
CA ALA A 93 1.03 -11.12 -0.45
C ALA A 93 1.94 -10.49 -1.50
N LEU A 94 2.76 -9.53 -1.10
CA LEU A 94 3.57 -8.73 -2.02
C LEU A 94 4.88 -9.42 -2.43
N TYR A 95 5.57 -10.10 -1.51
CA TYR A 95 6.96 -10.53 -1.72
C TYR A 95 7.19 -12.04 -1.80
N ARG A 96 6.13 -12.85 -1.75
CA ARG A 96 6.25 -14.32 -1.77
C ARG A 96 7.04 -14.85 -2.96
N ASN A 97 6.88 -14.26 -4.12
CA ASN A 97 7.48 -14.72 -5.37
C ASN A 97 8.62 -13.82 -5.87
N VAL A 98 9.08 -12.86 -5.06
CA VAL A 98 10.14 -11.92 -5.47
C VAL A 98 11.44 -12.62 -5.88
N ASN A 99 11.75 -13.77 -5.27
CA ASN A 99 12.93 -14.57 -5.63
C ASN A 99 12.88 -15.16 -7.05
N LYS A 100 11.73 -15.09 -7.72
CA LYS A 100 11.51 -15.51 -9.10
C LYS A 100 11.42 -14.31 -10.05
N ALA A 101 11.73 -13.11 -9.56
CA ALA A 101 11.64 -11.91 -10.34
C ALA A 101 12.70 -11.90 -11.44
N GLN A 102 12.31 -11.46 -12.62
CA GLN A 102 13.15 -11.28 -13.81
C GLN A 102 12.93 -9.86 -14.32
N VAL A 103 13.90 -9.32 -15.07
CA VAL A 103 13.75 -8.01 -15.69
C VAL A 103 12.56 -8.04 -16.64
N THR A 104 11.66 -7.08 -16.50
CA THR A 104 10.42 -6.99 -17.28
C THR A 104 10.69 -6.55 -18.70
N THR A 105 9.76 -6.79 -19.61
CA THR A 105 9.83 -6.34 -21.00
C THR A 105 9.58 -4.84 -21.15
N GLN A 106 10.06 -4.27 -22.26
CA GLN A 106 9.91 -2.84 -22.59
C GLN A 106 8.45 -2.40 -22.59
N THR A 107 7.58 -3.15 -23.25
CA THR A 107 6.14 -2.85 -23.29
C THR A 107 5.52 -2.78 -21.92
N VAL A 108 5.79 -3.75 -21.04
CA VAL A 108 5.27 -3.75 -19.66
C VAL A 108 5.84 -2.60 -18.84
N CYS A 109 7.14 -2.32 -19.00
CA CYS A 109 7.81 -1.21 -18.33
C CYS A 109 7.17 0.13 -18.70
N LEU A 110 6.98 0.39 -20.01
CA LEU A 110 6.36 1.61 -20.50
C LEU A 110 4.92 1.76 -20.01
N VAL A 111 4.13 0.71 -20.14
CA VAL A 111 2.75 0.71 -19.63
C VAL A 111 2.69 1.07 -18.16
N ILE A 112 3.61 0.58 -17.32
CA ILE A 112 3.61 0.85 -15.88
C ILE A 112 4.10 2.26 -15.57
N MET A 113 5.13 2.72 -16.28
CA MET A 113 5.67 4.07 -16.08
C MET A 113 4.75 5.16 -16.65
N GLU A 114 4.01 4.84 -17.71
CA GLU A 114 3.03 5.70 -18.37
C GLU A 114 1.65 5.60 -17.72
N LYS A 115 1.18 4.35 -17.43
CA LYS A 115 -0.09 4.01 -16.76
C LYS A 115 -0.10 4.21 -15.24
N SER A 116 0.77 4.95 -14.70
CA SER A 116 0.48 5.58 -13.43
C SER A 116 -0.72 6.57 -13.56
N ASP A 117 -1.27 6.64 -14.77
CA ASP A 117 -2.59 7.10 -15.17
C ASP A 117 -3.69 6.00 -15.12
N GLU A 118 -3.58 4.93 -14.33
CA GLU A 118 -4.77 4.14 -13.97
C GLU A 118 -5.80 5.01 -13.20
N ALA A 119 -5.38 6.15 -12.68
CA ALA A 119 -6.29 7.26 -12.42
C ALA A 119 -6.99 7.71 -13.72
N LYS A 120 -6.38 7.71 -14.89
CA LYS A 120 -7.00 8.14 -16.15
C LYS A 120 -7.97 7.11 -16.75
N ASP A 121 -7.77 5.79 -16.55
CA ASP A 121 -8.77 4.81 -16.99
C ASP A 121 -10.02 4.86 -16.09
N VAL A 122 -9.86 5.13 -14.81
CA VAL A 122 -10.98 5.47 -13.91
C VAL A 122 -11.53 6.86 -14.22
N GLU A 123 -10.71 7.78 -14.72
CA GLU A 123 -11.08 9.10 -15.19
C GLU A 123 -11.83 9.05 -16.53
N ALA A 124 -11.44 8.21 -17.47
CA ALA A 124 -12.14 8.01 -18.74
C ALA A 124 -13.53 7.38 -18.52
N GLU A 125 -13.68 6.52 -17.49
CA GLU A 125 -15.02 6.01 -17.10
C GLU A 125 -15.86 7.04 -16.32
N MET A 126 -15.23 8.06 -15.70
CA MET A 126 -15.91 9.09 -14.89
C MET A 126 -15.90 10.50 -15.50
N GLU A 127 -15.42 10.69 -16.73
CA GLU A 127 -15.28 12.03 -17.36
C GLU A 127 -14.60 13.07 -16.45
N MET A 128 -13.64 12.64 -15.61
CA MET A 128 -12.98 13.55 -14.68
C MET A 128 -11.96 14.44 -15.38
N SER A 129 -12.02 15.73 -15.13
CA SER A 129 -11.07 16.71 -15.64
C SER A 129 -9.66 16.45 -15.11
N GLU A 130 -8.61 16.78 -15.88
CA GLU A 130 -7.19 16.73 -15.46
C GLU A 130 -6.92 17.43 -14.12
N LYS A 131 -7.72 18.43 -13.78
CA LYS A 131 -7.69 19.14 -12.49
C LYS A 131 -8.17 18.24 -11.34
N ASP A 132 -9.16 17.42 -11.58
CA ASP A 132 -9.74 16.52 -10.57
C ASP A 132 -8.81 15.34 -10.28
N SER A 133 -8.09 14.84 -11.29
CA SER A 133 -7.03 13.83 -11.14
C SER A 133 -5.90 14.31 -10.22
N ARG A 134 -5.40 15.52 -10.47
CA ARG A 134 -4.37 16.11 -9.60
C ARG A 134 -4.87 16.29 -8.16
N ASN A 135 -6.14 16.62 -7.99
CA ASN A 135 -6.76 16.75 -6.67
C ASN A 135 -6.91 15.38 -6.00
N ALA A 136 -7.32 14.34 -6.74
CA ALA A 136 -7.42 12.97 -6.24
C ALA A 136 -6.05 12.45 -5.74
N THR A 137 -4.98 12.66 -6.54
CA THR A 137 -3.62 12.28 -6.12
C THR A 137 -3.17 13.01 -4.85
N ARG A 138 -3.48 14.32 -4.73
CA ARG A 138 -3.18 15.08 -3.51
C ARG A 138 -3.97 14.56 -2.30
N LEU A 139 -5.23 14.21 -2.51
CA LEU A 139 -6.10 13.66 -1.48
C LEU A 139 -5.58 12.29 -1.01
N ILE A 140 -5.17 11.42 -1.92
CA ILE A 140 -4.58 10.12 -1.60
C ILE A 140 -3.28 10.32 -0.80
N ARG A 141 -2.38 11.21 -1.23
CA ARG A 141 -1.16 11.55 -0.48
C ARG A 141 -1.50 12.09 0.92
N GLY A 142 -2.53 12.93 1.03
CA GLY A 142 -3.02 13.44 2.33
C GLY A 142 -3.55 12.32 3.23
N LEU A 143 -4.34 11.39 2.70
CA LEU A 143 -4.86 10.23 3.43
C LEU A 143 -3.74 9.30 3.90
N ILE A 144 -2.73 9.03 3.05
CA ILE A 144 -1.56 8.23 3.43
C ILE A 144 -0.85 8.84 4.64
N PHE A 145 -0.79 10.16 4.75
CA PHE A 145 -0.21 10.84 5.91
C PHE A 145 -1.14 10.86 7.12
N LEU A 146 -2.45 11.03 6.89
CA LEU A 146 -3.45 11.17 7.96
C LEU A 146 -3.62 9.86 8.76
N VAL A 147 -3.60 8.70 8.09
CA VAL A 147 -3.79 7.39 8.74
C VAL A 147 -2.76 7.14 9.86
N PRO A 148 -1.43 7.25 9.62
CA PRO A 148 -0.46 7.11 10.69
C PRO A 148 -0.60 8.18 11.78
N LEU A 149 -0.88 9.43 11.39
CA LEU A 149 -1.04 10.51 12.35
C LEU A 149 -2.16 10.18 13.35
N VAL A 150 -3.32 9.77 12.85
CA VAL A 150 -4.46 9.38 13.70
C VAL A 150 -4.11 8.17 14.56
N GLY A 151 -3.47 7.14 13.99
CA GLY A 151 -3.03 5.96 14.74
C GLY A 151 -2.07 6.31 15.88
N PHE A 152 -1.09 7.16 15.61
CA PHE A 152 -0.14 7.62 16.64
C PHE A 152 -0.79 8.49 17.72
N LEU A 153 -1.72 9.38 17.35
CA LEU A 153 -2.43 10.21 18.33
C LEU A 153 -3.27 9.35 19.29
N TYR A 154 -4.02 8.37 18.77
CA TYR A 154 -4.79 7.46 19.63
C TYR A 154 -3.89 6.56 20.48
N ALA A 155 -2.77 6.06 19.94
CA ALA A 155 -1.83 5.27 20.71
C ALA A 155 -1.18 6.10 21.83
N TYR A 156 -0.79 7.33 21.50
CA TYR A 156 -0.23 8.27 22.49
C TYR A 156 -1.23 8.55 23.61
N ASP A 157 -2.45 8.94 23.25
CA ASP A 157 -3.50 9.24 24.23
C ASP A 157 -3.77 8.04 25.14
N PHE A 158 -3.95 6.85 24.59
CA PHE A 158 -4.17 5.63 25.37
C PHE A 158 -3.00 5.32 26.32
N ILE A 159 -1.75 5.41 25.84
CA ILE A 159 -0.59 5.02 26.67
C ILE A 159 -0.33 6.03 27.79
N PHE A 160 -0.37 7.33 27.47
CA PHE A 160 0.03 8.37 28.42
C PHE A 160 -1.09 8.82 29.34
N ASN A 161 -2.36 8.73 28.91
CA ASN A 161 -3.52 9.14 29.69
C ASN A 161 -4.29 7.93 30.26
N TYR A 162 -3.72 6.70 30.20
CA TYR A 162 -4.38 5.51 30.70
C TYR A 162 -4.77 5.59 32.19
N GLN A 163 -4.01 6.34 32.98
CA GLN A 163 -4.31 6.53 34.40
C GLN A 163 -5.70 7.15 34.63
N ASP A 164 -6.16 8.03 33.71
CA ASP A 164 -7.48 8.67 33.79
C ASP A 164 -8.61 7.70 33.47
N LEU A 165 -8.31 6.59 32.80
CA LEU A 165 -9.26 5.52 32.49
C LEU A 165 -9.39 4.51 33.64
N LEU A 166 -8.38 4.38 34.51
CA LEU A 166 -8.34 3.34 35.55
C LEU A 166 -9.58 3.41 36.46
N GLY A 167 -10.23 2.25 36.65
CA GLY A 167 -11.42 2.11 37.44
C GLY A 167 -12.73 2.49 36.75
N ASN A 168 -12.66 3.17 35.59
CA ASN A 168 -13.85 3.49 34.80
C ASN A 168 -14.39 2.23 34.11
N PRO A 169 -15.71 2.12 33.89
CA PRO A 169 -16.28 1.00 33.14
C PRO A 169 -15.79 1.06 31.69
N ILE A 170 -15.46 -0.11 31.10
CA ILE A 170 -15.09 -0.23 29.69
C ILE A 170 -16.33 0.06 28.86
N GLY A 171 -16.26 1.09 28.03
CA GLY A 171 -17.34 1.56 27.15
C GLY A 171 -17.04 1.33 25.67
N GLY A 172 -17.79 1.99 24.81
CA GLY A 172 -17.68 1.85 23.35
C GLY A 172 -16.37 2.36 22.77
N GLU A 173 -15.62 3.20 23.51
CA GLU A 173 -14.31 3.72 23.13
C GLU A 173 -13.26 2.62 22.95
N ILE A 174 -13.43 1.47 23.59
CA ILE A 174 -12.51 0.32 23.48
C ILE A 174 -12.31 -0.11 22.02
N PHE A 175 -13.31 0.09 21.15
CA PHE A 175 -13.16 -0.20 19.72
C PHE A 175 -12.16 0.69 19.02
N LYS A 176 -12.17 1.98 19.34
CA LYS A 176 -11.20 2.94 18.79
C LYS A 176 -9.80 2.57 19.28
N ILE A 177 -9.73 2.18 20.54
CA ILE A 177 -8.47 1.76 21.18
C ILE A 177 -7.93 0.49 20.49
N ILE A 178 -8.75 -0.55 20.31
CA ILE A 178 -8.35 -1.77 19.61
C ILE A 178 -7.98 -1.46 18.15
N ALA A 179 -8.84 -0.77 17.41
CA ALA A 179 -8.59 -0.43 16.01
C ALA A 179 -7.28 0.37 15.80
N THR A 180 -6.72 0.97 16.83
CA THR A 180 -5.42 1.67 16.77
C THR A 180 -4.29 0.75 16.33
N GLY A 181 -4.26 -0.50 16.78
CA GLY A 181 -3.26 -1.49 16.34
C GLY A 181 -3.34 -1.77 14.84
N LEU A 182 -4.55 -1.86 14.29
CA LEU A 182 -4.76 -2.00 12.83
C LEU A 182 -4.25 -0.75 12.09
N LEU A 183 -4.54 0.45 12.58
CA LEU A 183 -4.07 1.70 11.96
C LEU A 183 -2.55 1.78 11.94
N LEU A 184 -1.89 1.38 13.01
CA LEU A 184 -0.42 1.32 13.08
C LEU A 184 0.14 0.28 12.10
N GLY A 185 -0.48 -0.90 12.02
CA GLY A 185 -0.10 -1.94 11.06
C GLY A 185 -0.26 -1.50 9.61
N VAL A 186 -1.41 -0.91 9.26
CA VAL A 186 -1.67 -0.34 7.93
C VAL A 186 -0.66 0.76 7.61
N SER A 187 -0.36 1.65 8.57
CA SER A 187 0.63 2.70 8.39
C SER A 187 2.01 2.14 8.05
N PHE A 188 2.45 1.13 8.78
CA PHE A 188 3.71 0.46 8.51
C PHE A 188 3.76 -0.17 7.12
N VAL A 189 2.68 -0.83 6.72
CA VAL A 189 2.54 -1.42 5.38
C VAL A 189 2.65 -0.37 4.29
N LEU A 190 1.92 0.74 4.41
CA LEU A 190 1.91 1.82 3.42
C LEU A 190 3.28 2.45 3.21
N TYR A 191 4.06 2.62 4.28
CA TYR A 191 5.35 3.30 4.23
C TYR A 191 6.54 2.37 4.01
N ASN A 192 6.46 1.13 4.47
CA ASN A 192 7.60 0.21 4.47
C ASN A 192 7.48 -0.92 3.46
N GLN A 193 6.34 -1.60 3.39
CA GLN A 193 6.16 -2.76 2.52
C GLN A 193 5.67 -2.37 1.12
N ASN A 194 4.58 -1.63 1.03
CA ASN A 194 4.06 -1.15 -0.25
C ASN A 194 4.81 0.09 -0.76
N ASN A 195 5.42 0.86 0.15
CA ASN A 195 6.23 2.04 -0.17
C ASN A 195 5.53 3.03 -1.12
N LEU A 196 4.21 3.21 -0.99
CA LEU A 196 3.43 4.09 -1.86
C LEU A 196 4.03 5.48 -2.05
N PRO A 197 4.51 6.19 -1.00
CA PRO A 197 5.14 7.50 -1.20
C PRO A 197 6.34 7.42 -2.14
N LYS A 198 7.20 6.41 -1.97
CA LYS A 198 8.40 6.25 -2.82
C LYS A 198 8.05 5.82 -4.25
N SER A 199 6.96 5.08 -4.43
CA SER A 199 6.48 4.74 -5.78
C SER A 199 6.06 5.99 -6.54
N PHE A 200 5.34 6.91 -5.89
CA PHE A 200 5.01 8.20 -6.47
C PHE A 200 6.26 9.05 -6.79
N ASP A 201 7.23 9.09 -5.89
CA ASP A 201 8.48 9.84 -6.12
C ASP A 201 9.26 9.29 -7.33
N ILE A 202 9.31 7.96 -7.49
CA ILE A 202 9.97 7.30 -8.64
C ILE A 202 9.26 7.69 -9.94
N LEU A 203 7.94 7.67 -9.98
CA LEU A 203 7.17 8.08 -11.15
C LEU A 203 7.36 9.55 -11.47
N ASP A 204 7.33 10.41 -10.47
CA ASP A 204 7.56 11.86 -10.66
C ASP A 204 8.97 12.12 -11.19
N LEU A 205 10.00 11.39 -10.69
CA LEU A 205 11.38 11.50 -11.17
C LEU A 205 11.55 10.99 -12.61
N PHE A 206 10.90 9.85 -12.95
CA PHE A 206 10.90 9.31 -14.29
C PHE A 206 10.26 10.29 -15.28
N ARG A 207 9.08 10.82 -14.99
CA ARG A 207 8.37 11.79 -15.82
C ARG A 207 9.12 13.11 -15.99
N ALA A 208 9.87 13.52 -14.96
CA ALA A 208 10.72 14.69 -15.03
C ALA A 208 12.04 14.45 -15.80
N GLY A 209 12.26 13.27 -16.38
CA GLY A 209 13.51 12.90 -17.06
C GLY A 209 14.72 12.83 -16.14
N LYS A 210 14.50 12.70 -14.83
CA LYS A 210 15.58 12.66 -13.82
C LYS A 210 15.93 11.23 -13.38
N LEU A 211 15.18 10.26 -13.85
CA LEU A 211 15.39 8.84 -13.58
C LEU A 211 15.24 8.08 -14.89
N SER A 212 16.21 7.21 -15.16
CA SER A 212 16.10 6.16 -16.17
C SER A 212 15.79 4.83 -15.52
N VAL A 213 15.10 3.93 -16.25
CA VAL A 213 14.77 2.59 -15.80
C VAL A 213 15.30 1.56 -16.79
N ILE A 214 15.64 0.38 -16.29
CA ILE A 214 16.19 -0.71 -17.09
C ILE A 214 15.12 -1.77 -17.27
N CYS A 215 14.89 -2.14 -18.50
CA CYS A 215 14.00 -3.21 -18.92
C CYS A 215 14.67 -4.07 -20.00
N ARG A 216 14.02 -5.15 -20.37
CA ARG A 216 14.46 -6.06 -21.44
C ARG A 216 13.73 -5.71 -22.72
N ALA A 217 14.39 -5.85 -23.87
CA ALA A 217 13.74 -5.72 -25.17
C ALA A 217 12.62 -6.75 -25.34
N ASP A 218 11.57 -6.38 -26.07
CA ASP A 218 10.43 -7.29 -26.32
C ASP A 218 10.80 -8.42 -27.31
N ASP A 219 11.68 -8.09 -28.28
CA ASP A 219 12.05 -9.00 -29.37
C ASP A 219 13.25 -9.89 -29.04
N ASP A 220 14.12 -9.46 -28.09
CA ASP A 220 15.32 -10.19 -27.72
C ASP A 220 15.50 -10.22 -26.19
N PRO A 221 15.39 -11.40 -25.57
CA PRO A 221 15.52 -11.54 -24.13
C PRO A 221 16.93 -11.26 -23.56
N ASP A 222 17.93 -11.22 -24.40
CA ASP A 222 19.33 -10.97 -24.00
C ASP A 222 19.73 -9.50 -24.16
N VAL A 223 18.85 -8.67 -24.75
CA VAL A 223 19.06 -7.25 -24.94
C VAL A 223 18.36 -6.45 -23.83
N TYR A 224 19.13 -5.61 -23.17
CA TYR A 224 18.63 -4.70 -22.12
C TYR A 224 18.58 -3.27 -22.64
N LEU A 225 17.56 -2.56 -22.20
CA LEU A 225 17.25 -1.21 -22.63
C LEU A 225 17.19 -0.28 -21.43
N GLU A 226 17.84 0.86 -21.53
CA GLU A 226 17.65 2.00 -20.64
C GLU A 226 16.56 2.90 -21.22
N VAL A 227 15.50 3.11 -20.47
CA VAL A 227 14.33 3.92 -20.86
C VAL A 227 14.28 5.16 -19.98
N SER A 228 14.15 6.32 -20.60
CA SER A 228 14.03 7.62 -19.92
C SER A 228 13.08 8.54 -20.68
N VAL A 229 12.71 9.65 -20.06
CA VAL A 229 11.93 10.72 -20.68
C VAL A 229 12.88 11.84 -21.09
N GLY A 230 12.84 12.22 -22.36
CA GLY A 230 13.64 13.31 -22.91
C GLY A 230 13.12 14.71 -22.50
N PRO A 231 13.87 15.77 -22.81
CA PRO A 231 13.49 17.15 -22.48
C PRO A 231 12.18 17.62 -23.14
N ASP A 232 11.82 16.98 -24.25
CA ASP A 232 10.59 17.21 -25.02
C ASP A 232 9.40 16.38 -24.52
N GLY A 233 9.60 15.59 -23.46
CA GLY A 233 8.60 14.67 -22.94
C GLY A 233 8.50 13.34 -23.71
N ALA A 234 9.30 13.15 -24.78
CA ALA A 234 9.32 11.90 -25.53
C ALA A 234 10.09 10.81 -24.77
N ILE A 235 9.67 9.56 -24.96
CA ILE A 235 10.40 8.40 -24.41
C ILE A 235 11.64 8.15 -25.26
N VAL A 236 12.78 8.10 -24.60
CA VAL A 236 14.08 7.79 -25.19
C VAL A 236 14.52 6.43 -24.70
N THR A 237 14.83 5.54 -25.66
CA THR A 237 15.32 4.18 -25.37
C THR A 237 16.74 4.05 -25.89
N LYS A 238 17.64 3.52 -25.04
CA LYS A 238 19.04 3.27 -25.36
C LYS A 238 19.39 1.82 -25.05
N GLU A 239 19.98 1.12 -26.00
CA GLU A 239 20.46 -0.26 -25.82
C GLU A 239 21.69 -0.27 -24.92
N LEU A 240 21.72 -1.20 -23.96
CA LEU A 240 22.83 -1.41 -23.03
C LEU A 240 23.62 -2.64 -23.48
N HIS A 241 24.81 -2.43 -24.04
CA HIS A 241 25.73 -3.50 -24.38
C HIS A 241 26.42 -4.04 -23.12
N ASP A 242 26.56 -5.36 -23.03
CA ASP A 242 27.24 -6.07 -21.93
C ASP A 242 26.59 -5.90 -20.53
N TYR A 243 25.32 -5.51 -20.46
CA TYR A 243 24.61 -5.42 -19.20
C TYR A 243 24.31 -6.82 -18.63
N LYS A 244 24.60 -7.01 -17.32
CA LYS A 244 24.26 -8.21 -16.58
C LYS A 244 23.22 -7.89 -15.52
N ALA A 245 22.01 -8.41 -15.68
CA ALA A 245 20.92 -8.23 -14.71
C ALA A 245 21.31 -8.80 -13.34
N GLY A 246 21.05 -8.05 -12.28
CA GLY A 246 21.23 -8.51 -10.90
C GLY A 246 22.67 -8.54 -10.41
N ALA A 247 23.61 -7.83 -11.05
CA ALA A 247 25.00 -7.71 -10.63
C ALA A 247 25.17 -6.77 -9.42
#